data_81c44381f24cf941cf527a2681bc6f29
#
_entry.id   81c44381f24cf941cf527a2681bc6f29
#
_cell.length_a   1.000
_cell.length_b   1.000
_cell.length_c   1.000
_cell.angle_alpha   90.00
_cell.angle_beta   90.00
_cell.angle_gamma   90.00
#
_symmetry.space_group_name_H-M   'P 1'
#
loop_
_entity.id
_entity.type
_entity.pdbx_description
1 polymer ?
#
loop_
_entity_poly.entity_id
_entity_poly.type
_entity_poly.pdbx_seq_one_letter_code
_entity_poly.pdbx_strand_id
1 'polypeptide(L)'
;MATTKKAPVRRKASTKVRKGSTASKTVAAPDRPRVVKTATRKAAASDPRAARVAARQRRLQDQEKAKDVRAAKKATKKTATQAGARRQPEAMPAQQLAKPGHEHELELAPRFLAPDYAGSGKLQGMRAIITGGDSGIGRAVAVLFAREGADVAVLHLDEAEDADITRQHVEREGGRCVVIAGDVRDPRFCNKAVKQVAKAFGGIDILVNNAAFQLHCERLEDLEDAHLQETLQTNIGGYIQMARAVLPHLGEGASIINTGSETGIFGSKALIDYSATKGAIHAFTKSLASQLLPRGIRVNCVAPGPVWTPLNPADKPAEDVAEFGKDSDMGRPAQPEELSPAYVFLASPVCASYISGVILPVMGGPRG
;
A
#
# COMPACT_ATOMS: atom_id res chain seq x y z
N MET A 1 54.16 -38.38 0.84
CA MET A 1 55.09 -37.68 1.77
C MET A 1 54.27 -36.60 2.49
N ALA A 2 54.13 -36.85 3.78
CA ALA A 2 53.35 -36.00 4.69
C ALA A 2 54.24 -34.90 5.30
N THR A 3 53.72 -33.70 5.49
CA THR A 3 54.22 -32.78 6.52
C THR A 3 53.09 -31.96 7.11
N THR A 4 52.73 -32.35 8.32
CA THR A 4 51.93 -31.68 9.30
C THR A 4 52.66 -30.46 9.87
N LYS A 5 52.00 -29.30 10.02
CA LYS A 5 52.43 -28.18 10.90
C LYS A 5 51.36 -27.85 11.92
N LYS A 6 51.80 -27.96 13.20
CA LYS A 6 51.04 -27.69 14.43
C LYS A 6 50.78 -26.19 14.65
N ALA A 7 49.64 -25.86 15.24
CA ALA A 7 49.29 -24.56 15.79
C ALA A 7 49.89 -24.34 17.20
N PRO A 8 50.18 -23.09 17.63
CA PRO A 8 50.69 -22.79 18.96
C PRO A 8 49.60 -22.54 19.99
N VAL A 9 49.95 -22.98 21.22
CA VAL A 9 49.15 -22.98 22.46
C VAL A 9 49.05 -21.57 23.05
N ARG A 10 47.83 -21.15 23.45
CA ARG A 10 47.56 -19.91 24.23
C ARG A 10 47.85 -20.14 25.72
N ARG A 11 48.70 -19.28 26.30
CA ARG A 11 49.00 -19.19 27.75
C ARG A 11 47.83 -18.47 28.47
N LYS A 12 47.39 -19.06 29.60
CA LYS A 12 46.49 -18.46 30.59
C LYS A 12 47.28 -17.46 31.45
N ALA A 13 46.73 -16.25 31.61
CA ALA A 13 47.18 -15.29 32.61
C ALA A 13 46.26 -15.37 33.84
N SER A 14 46.87 -15.58 35.01
CA SER A 14 46.21 -15.61 36.30
C SER A 14 46.10 -14.20 36.90
N THR A 15 44.89 -13.82 37.36
CA THR A 15 44.69 -12.56 38.03
C THR A 15 44.52 -12.82 39.54
N LYS A 16 45.43 -12.22 40.33
CA LYS A 16 45.45 -12.26 41.80
C LYS A 16 44.33 -11.41 42.36
N VAL A 17 43.53 -12.02 43.26
CA VAL A 17 42.55 -11.33 44.12
C VAL A 17 43.30 -10.64 45.28
N ARG A 18 43.15 -9.34 45.45
CA ARG A 18 43.55 -8.58 46.66
C ARG A 18 42.29 -8.32 47.50
N LYS A 19 42.30 -8.88 48.71
CA LYS A 19 41.37 -8.47 49.79
C LYS A 19 41.76 -7.09 50.30
N GLY A 20 40.80 -6.18 50.32
CA GLY A 20 40.95 -4.84 50.92
C GLY A 20 39.78 -4.55 51.87
N SER A 21 40.15 -4.30 53.07
CA SER A 21 39.52 -3.83 54.31
C SER A 21 38.30 -2.96 54.18
N THR A 22 37.28 -3.27 54.97
CA THR A 22 36.10 -2.52 55.28
C THR A 22 36.46 -1.24 56.12
N ALA A 23 36.11 -0.07 55.58
CA ALA A 23 36.02 1.14 56.37
C ALA A 23 34.65 1.80 56.13
N SER A 24 33.85 1.80 57.19
CA SER A 24 32.56 2.52 57.31
C SER A 24 32.75 4.01 57.05
N LYS A 25 32.05 4.56 56.05
CA LYS A 25 31.89 6.02 55.89
C LYS A 25 30.40 6.34 56.00
N THR A 26 30.10 7.07 57.07
CA THR A 26 28.86 7.79 57.32
C THR A 26 28.41 8.60 56.13
N VAL A 27 27.15 8.34 55.73
CA VAL A 27 26.48 9.08 54.65
C VAL A 27 26.05 10.44 55.20
N ALA A 28 26.63 11.51 54.66
CA ALA A 28 26.20 12.89 54.92
C ALA A 28 24.92 13.17 54.08
N ALA A 29 23.94 13.84 54.68
CA ALA A 29 22.68 14.23 54.05
C ALA A 29 22.90 15.16 52.85
N PRO A 30 22.03 15.10 51.80
CA PRO A 30 22.20 15.95 50.63
C PRO A 30 21.95 17.42 50.94
N ASP A 31 22.89 18.22 50.54
CA ASP A 31 22.90 19.68 50.65
C ASP A 31 21.70 20.27 49.87
N ARG A 32 20.95 21.17 50.50
CA ARG A 32 19.82 21.86 49.88
C ARG A 32 20.34 22.80 48.79
N PRO A 33 19.74 22.85 47.61
CA PRO A 33 20.20 23.73 46.55
C PRO A 33 20.06 25.20 46.99
N ARG A 34 21.16 25.87 46.95
CA ARG A 34 21.29 27.32 47.24
C ARG A 34 20.46 28.09 46.20
N VAL A 35 19.38 28.73 46.64
CA VAL A 35 18.57 29.61 45.79
C VAL A 35 19.45 30.79 45.35
N VAL A 36 19.93 30.74 44.12
CA VAL A 36 20.57 31.89 43.48
C VAL A 36 19.47 32.90 43.18
N LYS A 37 19.45 34.02 43.93
CA LYS A 37 18.59 35.15 43.59
C LYS A 37 19.03 35.66 42.22
N THR A 38 18.34 35.29 41.17
CA THR A 38 18.48 35.88 39.84
C THR A 38 18.08 37.36 39.95
N ALA A 39 19.03 38.23 39.78
CA ALA A 39 18.78 39.67 39.63
C ALA A 39 17.79 39.86 38.48
N THR A 40 16.65 40.49 38.75
CA THR A 40 15.65 40.88 37.77
C THR A 40 16.33 41.77 36.72
N ARG A 41 16.72 41.16 35.59
CA ARG A 41 17.11 41.92 34.40
C ARG A 41 15.89 42.77 34.01
N LYS A 42 16.02 44.09 34.07
CA LYS A 42 15.06 45.02 33.46
C LYS A 42 14.81 44.51 32.03
N ALA A 43 13.55 44.13 31.72
CA ALA A 43 13.15 43.74 30.39
C ALA A 43 13.58 44.88 29.43
N ALA A 44 14.40 44.52 28.46
CA ALA A 44 14.76 45.44 27.38
C ALA A 44 13.44 45.90 26.71
N ALA A 45 13.30 47.20 26.46
CA ALA A 45 12.15 47.76 25.80
C ALA A 45 11.93 47.01 24.47
N SER A 46 10.78 46.33 24.33
CA SER A 46 10.46 45.59 23.14
C SER A 46 10.37 46.55 21.94
N ASP A 47 11.01 46.17 20.82
CA ASP A 47 10.92 46.94 19.58
C ASP A 47 9.43 47.20 19.25
N PRO A 48 9.03 48.48 19.07
CA PRO A 48 7.65 48.83 18.77
C PRO A 48 7.11 48.16 17.51
N ARG A 49 7.97 47.81 16.56
CA ARG A 49 7.57 47.04 15.35
C ARG A 49 7.27 45.61 15.71
N ALA A 50 8.10 44.93 16.51
CA ALA A 50 7.86 43.56 16.97
C ALA A 50 6.58 43.48 17.81
N ALA A 51 6.31 44.43 18.67
CA ALA A 51 5.09 44.54 19.46
C ALA A 51 3.83 44.67 18.57
N ARG A 52 3.90 45.47 17.50
CA ARG A 52 2.80 45.61 16.53
C ARG A 52 2.53 44.31 15.75
N VAL A 53 3.60 43.61 15.34
CA VAL A 53 3.47 42.30 14.64
C VAL A 53 2.84 41.28 15.57
N ALA A 54 3.30 41.16 16.80
CA ALA A 54 2.73 40.24 17.79
C ALA A 54 1.25 40.55 18.12
N ALA A 55 0.89 41.84 18.21
CA ALA A 55 -0.50 42.24 18.41
C ALA A 55 -1.39 41.87 17.21
N ARG A 56 -0.90 42.03 15.99
CA ARG A 56 -1.60 41.63 14.77
C ARG A 56 -1.79 40.11 14.72
N GLN A 57 -0.77 39.32 15.03
CA GLN A 57 -0.84 37.85 15.06
C GLN A 57 -1.87 37.36 16.08
N ARG A 58 -1.87 37.95 17.31
CA ARG A 58 -2.89 37.63 18.32
C ARG A 58 -4.32 37.93 17.84
N ARG A 59 -4.52 39.10 17.21
CA ARG A 59 -5.85 39.44 16.64
C ARG A 59 -6.30 38.43 15.59
N LEU A 60 -5.39 37.97 14.70
CA LEU A 60 -5.70 36.95 13.71
C LEU A 60 -6.06 35.61 14.39
N GLN A 61 -5.28 35.23 15.40
CA GLN A 61 -5.54 34.01 16.19
C GLN A 61 -6.92 34.07 16.88
N ASP A 62 -7.27 35.21 17.47
CA ASP A 62 -8.57 35.39 18.15
C ASP A 62 -9.75 35.34 17.15
N GLN A 63 -9.54 35.88 15.95
CA GLN A 63 -10.52 35.81 14.87
C GLN A 63 -10.76 34.36 14.42
N GLU A 64 -9.68 33.55 14.24
CA GLU A 64 -9.82 32.14 13.89
C GLU A 64 -10.46 31.33 15.02
N LYS A 65 -10.07 31.51 16.28
CA LYS A 65 -10.74 30.87 17.42
C LYS A 65 -12.24 31.16 17.47
N ALA A 66 -12.64 32.40 17.15
CA ALA A 66 -14.07 32.76 17.10
C ALA A 66 -14.81 32.04 15.96
N LYS A 67 -14.14 31.82 14.81
CA LYS A 67 -14.69 31.02 13.69
C LYS A 67 -14.81 29.55 14.08
N ASP A 68 -13.80 28.97 14.72
CA ASP A 68 -13.79 27.57 15.17
C ASP A 68 -14.94 27.30 16.14
N VAL A 69 -15.18 28.19 17.11
CA VAL A 69 -16.32 28.09 18.03
C VAL A 69 -17.66 28.14 17.31
N ARG A 70 -17.79 28.97 16.25
CA ARG A 70 -19.01 29.02 15.42
C ARG A 70 -19.18 27.78 14.56
N ALA A 71 -18.06 27.26 14.00
CA ALA A 71 -18.03 26.03 13.23
C ALA A 71 -18.41 24.81 14.08
N ALA A 72 -17.84 24.70 15.29
CA ALA A 72 -18.17 23.63 16.23
C ALA A 72 -19.66 23.61 16.63
N LYS A 73 -20.29 24.79 16.78
CA LYS A 73 -21.74 24.89 17.03
C LYS A 73 -22.60 24.53 15.81
N LYS A 74 -22.03 24.57 14.58
CA LYS A 74 -22.70 24.22 13.33
C LYS A 74 -22.30 22.83 12.83
N ALA A 75 -21.45 22.10 13.55
CA ALA A 75 -20.96 20.77 13.12
C ALA A 75 -22.15 19.82 12.97
N THR A 76 -22.68 19.75 11.78
CA THR A 76 -23.53 18.66 11.30
C THR A 76 -22.65 17.42 11.17
N LYS A 77 -23.23 16.24 11.40
CA LYS A 77 -22.57 14.95 11.18
C LYS A 77 -21.85 15.00 9.82
N LYS A 78 -20.54 14.73 9.80
CA LYS A 78 -19.74 14.73 8.57
C LYS A 78 -20.38 13.74 7.60
N THR A 79 -20.95 14.22 6.50
CA THR A 79 -21.50 13.39 5.43
C THR A 79 -20.38 13.01 4.47
N ALA A 80 -20.45 11.80 3.90
CA ALA A 80 -19.49 11.37 2.91
C ALA A 80 -19.51 12.26 1.66
N THR A 81 -18.32 12.56 1.12
CA THR A 81 -18.18 13.35 -0.10
C THR A 81 -18.37 12.47 -1.32
N GLN A 82 -19.18 12.95 -2.26
CA GLN A 82 -19.46 12.30 -3.55
C GLN A 82 -18.97 13.23 -4.67
N ALA A 83 -17.83 12.88 -5.29
CA ALA A 83 -17.21 13.71 -6.33
C ALA A 83 -17.28 13.10 -7.74
N GLY A 84 -17.72 11.84 -7.85
CA GLY A 84 -17.86 11.13 -9.13
C GLY A 84 -19.23 11.33 -9.79
N ALA A 85 -19.36 10.83 -11.02
CA ALA A 85 -20.61 10.83 -11.78
C ALA A 85 -21.70 9.98 -11.11
N ARG A 86 -21.30 8.94 -10.38
CA ARG A 86 -22.17 8.00 -9.67
C ARG A 86 -21.99 8.10 -8.17
N ARG A 87 -23.10 8.16 -7.43
CA ARG A 87 -23.07 8.11 -5.97
C ARG A 87 -22.62 6.74 -5.47
N GLN A 88 -21.61 6.69 -4.60
CA GLN A 88 -21.04 5.48 -4.04
C GLN A 88 -21.63 5.16 -2.65
N PRO A 89 -21.61 3.89 -2.18
CA PRO A 89 -22.02 3.51 -0.84
C PRO A 89 -21.19 4.24 0.23
N GLU A 90 -21.85 4.65 1.31
CA GLU A 90 -21.22 5.38 2.42
C GLU A 90 -21.14 4.54 3.70
N ALA A 91 -21.95 3.50 3.80
CA ALA A 91 -22.00 2.57 4.94
C ALA A 91 -21.63 1.16 4.47
N MET A 92 -20.70 0.56 5.18
CA MET A 92 -20.28 -0.83 4.96
C MET A 92 -21.01 -1.73 5.96
N PRO A 93 -21.35 -3.00 5.59
CA PRO A 93 -21.92 -3.97 6.52
C PRO A 93 -20.89 -4.35 7.59
N ALA A 94 -21.37 -4.68 8.78
CA ALA A 94 -20.56 -5.25 9.86
C ALA A 94 -20.36 -6.74 9.59
N GLN A 95 -19.43 -7.08 8.71
CA GLN A 95 -19.15 -8.45 8.27
C GLN A 95 -17.68 -8.79 8.39
N GLN A 96 -17.38 -10.04 8.78
CA GLN A 96 -16.04 -10.61 8.77
C GLN A 96 -16.01 -11.83 7.85
N LEU A 97 -14.96 -11.96 7.06
CA LEU A 97 -14.72 -13.10 6.17
C LEU A 97 -13.52 -13.92 6.63
N ALA A 98 -13.52 -15.22 6.29
CA ALA A 98 -12.32 -16.04 6.41
C ALA A 98 -11.28 -15.66 5.34
N LYS A 99 -9.98 -15.89 5.61
CA LYS A 99 -8.93 -15.76 4.58
C LYS A 99 -9.10 -16.85 3.51
N PRO A 100 -8.82 -16.55 2.24
CA PRO A 100 -8.28 -15.29 1.69
C PRO A 100 -9.31 -14.16 1.57
N GLY A 101 -10.60 -14.42 1.69
CA GLY A 101 -11.72 -13.51 1.50
C GLY A 101 -12.34 -13.68 0.11
N HIS A 102 -13.50 -14.35 0.04
CA HIS A 102 -14.24 -14.53 -1.21
C HIS A 102 -15.20 -13.36 -1.42
N GLU A 103 -15.14 -12.75 -2.61
CA GLU A 103 -15.96 -11.56 -2.89
C GLU A 103 -17.44 -11.89 -2.99
N HIS A 104 -17.78 -13.08 -3.48
CA HIS A 104 -19.16 -13.54 -3.57
C HIS A 104 -19.84 -13.74 -2.19
N GLU A 105 -19.07 -13.83 -1.09
CA GLU A 105 -19.58 -13.91 0.29
C GLU A 105 -19.91 -12.54 0.89
N LEU A 106 -19.55 -11.42 0.22
CA LEU A 106 -19.81 -10.08 0.73
C LEU A 106 -21.30 -9.72 0.66
N GLU A 107 -21.87 -9.27 1.79
CA GLU A 107 -23.26 -8.76 1.86
C GLU A 107 -23.48 -7.55 0.95
N LEU A 108 -22.48 -6.68 0.85
CA LEU A 108 -22.45 -5.55 -0.08
C LEU A 108 -21.39 -5.83 -1.14
N ALA A 109 -21.80 -6.26 -2.32
CA ALA A 109 -20.87 -6.50 -3.42
C ALA A 109 -20.10 -5.22 -3.81
N PRO A 110 -18.78 -5.28 -4.00
CA PRO A 110 -18.00 -4.17 -4.51
C PRO A 110 -18.45 -3.75 -5.91
N ARG A 111 -18.39 -2.46 -6.18
CA ARG A 111 -18.70 -1.92 -7.51
C ARG A 111 -17.44 -1.91 -8.37
N PHE A 112 -17.44 -2.69 -9.44
CA PHE A 112 -16.30 -2.89 -10.32
C PHE A 112 -16.58 -2.61 -11.80
N LEU A 113 -17.84 -2.40 -12.17
CA LEU A 113 -18.24 -2.33 -13.59
C LEU A 113 -17.99 -0.96 -14.25
N ALA A 114 -17.85 0.13 -13.47
CA ALA A 114 -17.69 1.49 -13.98
C ALA A 114 -18.62 1.81 -15.17
N PRO A 115 -19.96 1.79 -14.99
CA PRO A 115 -20.90 1.90 -16.11
C PRO A 115 -20.84 3.24 -16.84
N ASP A 116 -20.37 4.30 -16.17
CA ASP A 116 -20.22 5.62 -16.75
C ASP A 116 -18.88 5.81 -17.50
N TYR A 117 -18.01 4.78 -17.51
CA TYR A 117 -16.74 4.80 -18.25
C TYR A 117 -16.93 4.21 -19.65
N ALA A 118 -16.87 5.04 -20.67
CA ALA A 118 -16.86 4.61 -22.06
C ALA A 118 -15.45 4.21 -22.49
N GLY A 119 -15.29 2.97 -22.97
CA GLY A 119 -14.04 2.50 -23.58
C GLY A 119 -13.74 3.28 -24.88
N SER A 120 -12.47 3.46 -25.18
CA SER A 120 -12.01 4.14 -26.39
C SER A 120 -10.84 3.43 -27.09
N GLY A 121 -10.61 2.17 -26.74
CA GLY A 121 -9.59 1.31 -27.35
C GLY A 121 -8.15 1.66 -26.95
N LYS A 122 -7.96 2.25 -25.76
CA LYS A 122 -6.61 2.67 -25.27
C LYS A 122 -5.64 1.51 -25.09
N LEU A 123 -6.15 0.29 -24.94
CA LEU A 123 -5.39 -0.95 -24.77
C LEU A 123 -5.67 -1.95 -25.91
N GLN A 124 -6.15 -1.47 -27.06
CA GLN A 124 -6.55 -2.31 -28.16
C GLN A 124 -5.44 -3.26 -28.60
N GLY A 125 -5.73 -4.58 -28.54
CA GLY A 125 -4.81 -5.64 -28.91
C GLY A 125 -3.67 -5.91 -27.91
N MET A 126 -3.63 -5.22 -26.77
CA MET A 126 -2.68 -5.49 -25.70
C MET A 126 -3.09 -6.72 -24.88
N ARG A 127 -2.10 -7.30 -24.21
CA ARG A 127 -2.22 -8.57 -23.48
C ARG A 127 -1.74 -8.37 -22.06
N ALA A 128 -2.64 -8.48 -21.08
CA ALA A 128 -2.39 -8.19 -19.70
C ALA A 128 -2.37 -9.44 -18.82
N ILE A 129 -1.48 -9.47 -17.83
CA ILE A 129 -1.53 -10.36 -16.68
C ILE A 129 -1.88 -9.54 -15.45
N ILE A 130 -2.86 -10.00 -14.66
CA ILE A 130 -3.29 -9.35 -13.42
C ILE A 130 -3.25 -10.40 -12.30
N THR A 131 -2.40 -10.21 -11.30
CA THR A 131 -2.37 -11.05 -10.10
C THR A 131 -3.42 -10.58 -9.10
N GLY A 132 -4.15 -11.52 -8.47
CA GLY A 132 -5.33 -11.16 -7.67
C GLY A 132 -6.40 -10.46 -8.52
N GLY A 133 -6.60 -10.96 -9.75
CA GLY A 133 -7.57 -10.42 -10.70
C GLY A 133 -8.97 -10.98 -10.53
N ASP A 134 -9.16 -11.88 -9.59
CA ASP A 134 -10.40 -12.55 -9.24
C ASP A 134 -11.43 -11.63 -8.61
N SER A 135 -10.98 -10.64 -7.84
CA SER A 135 -11.85 -9.83 -6.98
C SER A 135 -11.36 -8.38 -6.85
N GLY A 136 -12.14 -7.53 -6.20
CA GLY A 136 -11.79 -6.19 -5.79
C GLY A 136 -11.20 -5.33 -6.89
N ILE A 137 -10.05 -4.70 -6.59
CA ILE A 137 -9.34 -3.83 -7.53
C ILE A 137 -8.91 -4.61 -8.78
N GLY A 138 -8.38 -5.84 -8.60
CA GLY A 138 -7.93 -6.67 -9.72
C GLY A 138 -9.04 -7.01 -10.71
N ARG A 139 -10.24 -7.35 -10.23
CA ARG A 139 -11.43 -7.58 -11.07
C ARG A 139 -11.82 -6.32 -11.84
N ALA A 140 -11.91 -5.18 -11.14
CA ALA A 140 -12.27 -3.92 -11.79
C ALA A 140 -11.27 -3.51 -12.88
N VAL A 141 -9.98 -3.75 -12.66
CA VAL A 141 -8.92 -3.53 -13.66
C VAL A 141 -9.07 -4.49 -14.83
N ALA A 142 -9.34 -5.78 -14.58
CA ALA A 142 -9.53 -6.78 -15.62
C ALA A 142 -10.69 -6.43 -16.56
N VAL A 143 -11.84 -6.07 -15.99
CA VAL A 143 -13.03 -5.68 -16.75
C VAL A 143 -12.77 -4.43 -17.59
N LEU A 144 -12.12 -3.40 -16.98
CA LEU A 144 -11.90 -2.15 -17.67
C LEU A 144 -10.81 -2.26 -18.75
N PHE A 145 -9.80 -3.11 -18.54
CA PHE A 145 -8.80 -3.42 -19.57
C PHE A 145 -9.44 -4.10 -20.78
N ALA A 146 -10.35 -5.05 -20.55
CA ALA A 146 -11.10 -5.68 -21.63
C ALA A 146 -11.98 -4.68 -22.40
N ARG A 147 -12.66 -3.76 -21.69
CA ARG A 147 -13.44 -2.66 -22.30
C ARG A 147 -12.58 -1.74 -23.16
N GLU A 148 -11.30 -1.58 -22.83
CA GLU A 148 -10.32 -0.85 -23.63
C GLU A 148 -9.66 -1.69 -24.73
N GLY A 149 -10.07 -2.94 -24.91
CA GLY A 149 -9.67 -3.81 -26.01
C GLY A 149 -8.50 -4.75 -25.72
N ALA A 150 -8.15 -4.97 -24.44
CA ALA A 150 -7.09 -5.90 -24.07
C ALA A 150 -7.61 -7.33 -23.85
N ASP A 151 -6.75 -8.33 -24.11
CA ASP A 151 -6.90 -9.69 -23.58
C ASP A 151 -6.33 -9.75 -22.16
N VAL A 152 -6.98 -10.49 -21.26
CA VAL A 152 -6.63 -10.48 -19.82
C VAL A 152 -6.41 -11.88 -19.28
N ALA A 153 -5.28 -12.10 -18.64
CA ALA A 153 -5.04 -13.28 -17.82
C ALA A 153 -5.20 -12.92 -16.35
N VAL A 154 -6.07 -13.63 -15.65
CA VAL A 154 -6.34 -13.50 -14.21
C VAL A 154 -5.61 -14.60 -13.47
N LEU A 155 -4.71 -14.21 -12.55
CA LEU A 155 -4.06 -15.13 -11.62
C LEU A 155 -4.69 -14.96 -10.24
N HIS A 156 -5.08 -16.07 -9.61
CA HIS A 156 -5.68 -16.11 -8.27
C HIS A 156 -5.07 -17.23 -7.44
N LEU A 157 -5.26 -17.25 -6.13
CA LEU A 157 -4.75 -18.30 -5.25
C LEU A 157 -5.75 -19.47 -5.18
N ASP A 158 -6.93 -19.27 -4.59
CA ASP A 158 -7.95 -20.29 -4.32
C ASP A 158 -9.38 -19.84 -4.68
N GLU A 159 -9.54 -18.60 -5.12
CA GLU A 159 -10.82 -17.92 -5.36
C GLU A 159 -11.40 -18.28 -6.76
N ALA A 160 -11.59 -19.58 -7.04
CA ALA A 160 -11.95 -20.06 -8.38
C ALA A 160 -13.32 -19.54 -8.86
N GLU A 161 -14.32 -19.43 -7.99
CA GLU A 161 -15.65 -18.92 -8.32
C GLU A 161 -15.60 -17.43 -8.67
N ASP A 162 -14.91 -16.63 -7.85
CA ASP A 162 -14.71 -15.20 -8.08
C ASP A 162 -13.92 -14.94 -9.36
N ALA A 163 -12.91 -15.77 -9.64
CA ALA A 163 -12.13 -15.70 -10.87
C ALA A 163 -12.96 -16.05 -12.13
N ASP A 164 -13.89 -17.00 -12.02
CA ASP A 164 -14.83 -17.30 -13.11
C ASP A 164 -15.81 -16.16 -13.36
N ILE A 165 -16.31 -15.50 -12.31
CA ILE A 165 -17.11 -14.28 -12.43
C ILE A 165 -16.33 -13.19 -13.17
N THR A 166 -15.07 -12.97 -12.82
CA THR A 166 -14.21 -12.02 -13.52
C THR A 166 -14.04 -12.38 -15.00
N ARG A 167 -13.77 -13.67 -15.30
CA ARG A 167 -13.67 -14.15 -16.68
C ARG A 167 -14.91 -13.83 -17.49
N GLN A 168 -16.10 -14.14 -16.96
CA GLN A 168 -17.36 -13.86 -17.64
C GLN A 168 -17.56 -12.38 -17.95
N HIS A 169 -17.14 -11.47 -17.04
CA HIS A 169 -17.22 -10.04 -17.28
C HIS A 169 -16.21 -9.56 -18.33
N VAL A 170 -14.98 -10.06 -18.31
CA VAL A 170 -13.97 -9.76 -19.34
C VAL A 170 -14.45 -10.20 -20.72
N GLU A 171 -15.04 -11.40 -20.83
CA GLU A 171 -15.58 -11.92 -22.09
C GLU A 171 -16.80 -11.11 -22.59
N ARG A 172 -17.66 -10.61 -21.69
CA ARG A 172 -18.78 -9.71 -22.07
C ARG A 172 -18.30 -8.37 -22.62
N GLU A 173 -17.14 -7.89 -22.17
CA GLU A 173 -16.50 -6.68 -22.73
C GLU A 173 -15.78 -6.95 -24.06
N GLY A 174 -15.73 -8.21 -24.51
CA GLY A 174 -15.14 -8.62 -25.80
C GLY A 174 -13.67 -9.04 -25.74
N GLY A 175 -13.03 -9.05 -24.57
CA GLY A 175 -11.68 -9.55 -24.37
C GLY A 175 -11.63 -11.08 -24.22
N ARG A 176 -10.51 -11.71 -24.62
CA ARG A 176 -10.24 -13.09 -24.22
C ARG A 176 -9.79 -13.12 -22.76
N CYS A 177 -10.23 -14.13 -22.01
CA CYS A 177 -9.80 -14.32 -20.63
C CYS A 177 -9.15 -15.68 -20.40
N VAL A 178 -8.03 -15.70 -19.69
CA VAL A 178 -7.37 -16.92 -19.19
C VAL A 178 -7.29 -16.84 -17.67
N VAL A 179 -7.81 -17.86 -16.98
CA VAL A 179 -7.77 -17.94 -15.50
C VAL A 179 -6.74 -19.00 -15.11
N ILE A 180 -5.86 -18.67 -14.16
CA ILE A 180 -4.79 -19.56 -13.69
C ILE A 180 -4.72 -19.49 -12.16
N ALA A 181 -5.00 -20.64 -11.51
CA ALA A 181 -4.86 -20.79 -10.07
C ALA A 181 -3.40 -21.07 -9.68
N GLY A 182 -2.90 -20.44 -8.62
CA GLY A 182 -1.62 -20.73 -8.01
C GLY A 182 -0.98 -19.58 -7.23
N ASP A 183 0.10 -19.89 -6.58
CA ASP A 183 0.77 -19.03 -5.60
C ASP A 183 1.90 -18.22 -6.24
N VAL A 184 1.78 -16.89 -6.22
CA VAL A 184 2.80 -15.96 -6.74
C VAL A 184 4.11 -15.99 -5.96
N ARG A 185 4.13 -16.60 -4.77
CA ARG A 185 5.35 -16.82 -3.98
C ARG A 185 6.25 -17.91 -4.59
N ASP A 186 5.68 -18.84 -5.37
CA ASP A 186 6.46 -19.87 -6.05
C ASP A 186 6.98 -19.36 -7.41
N PRO A 187 8.30 -19.17 -7.59
CA PRO A 187 8.86 -18.72 -8.86
C PRO A 187 8.63 -19.71 -10.00
N ARG A 188 8.42 -21.00 -9.72
CA ARG A 188 8.11 -22.02 -10.74
C ARG A 188 6.69 -21.82 -11.26
N PHE A 189 5.74 -21.52 -10.35
CA PHE A 189 4.38 -21.14 -10.73
C PHE A 189 4.40 -19.89 -11.61
N CYS A 190 5.06 -18.81 -11.17
CA CYS A 190 5.14 -17.56 -11.93
C CYS A 190 5.66 -17.78 -13.35
N ASN A 191 6.76 -18.51 -13.49
CA ASN A 191 7.34 -18.84 -14.81
C ASN A 191 6.40 -19.69 -15.67
N LYS A 192 5.68 -20.68 -15.08
CA LYS A 192 4.71 -21.53 -15.80
C LYS A 192 3.51 -20.69 -16.26
N ALA A 193 2.92 -19.89 -15.38
CA ALA A 193 1.78 -19.05 -15.68
C ALA A 193 2.08 -18.05 -16.81
N VAL A 194 3.20 -17.34 -16.71
CA VAL A 194 3.64 -16.40 -17.76
C VAL A 194 3.82 -17.08 -19.11
N LYS A 195 4.47 -18.25 -19.17
CA LYS A 195 4.63 -19.01 -20.41
C LYS A 195 3.28 -19.47 -20.98
N GLN A 196 2.34 -19.87 -20.12
CA GLN A 196 0.99 -20.27 -20.53
C GLN A 196 0.25 -19.09 -21.15
N VAL A 197 0.29 -17.90 -20.53
CA VAL A 197 -0.33 -16.68 -21.05
C VAL A 197 0.32 -16.23 -22.35
N ALA A 198 1.67 -16.19 -22.42
CA ALA A 198 2.39 -15.83 -23.63
C ALA A 198 2.03 -16.76 -24.82
N LYS A 199 1.84 -18.06 -24.56
CA LYS A 199 1.37 -19.02 -25.58
C LYS A 199 -0.09 -18.77 -25.97
N ALA A 200 -0.98 -18.51 -25.00
CA ALA A 200 -2.42 -18.34 -25.25
C ALA A 200 -2.72 -17.05 -26.03
N PHE A 201 -2.02 -15.96 -25.73
CA PHE A 201 -2.26 -14.66 -26.33
C PHE A 201 -1.27 -14.28 -27.44
N GLY A 202 -0.15 -15.00 -27.57
CA GLY A 202 0.92 -14.68 -28.52
C GLY A 202 1.91 -13.62 -28.02
N GLY A 203 1.90 -13.30 -26.74
CA GLY A 203 2.80 -12.34 -26.09
C GLY A 203 2.21 -11.76 -24.81
N ILE A 204 2.92 -10.78 -24.22
CA ILE A 204 2.49 -10.06 -23.01
C ILE A 204 2.96 -8.60 -23.15
N ASP A 205 2.08 -7.65 -22.84
CA ASP A 205 2.35 -6.21 -22.93
C ASP A 205 2.24 -5.52 -21.56
N ILE A 206 1.38 -6.06 -20.68
CA ILE A 206 1.08 -5.43 -19.39
C ILE A 206 1.17 -6.46 -18.28
N LEU A 207 1.86 -6.10 -17.18
CA LEU A 207 1.77 -6.78 -15.90
C LEU A 207 1.14 -5.85 -14.87
N VAL A 208 0.07 -6.31 -14.21
CA VAL A 208 -0.46 -5.68 -12.99
C VAL A 208 -0.17 -6.60 -11.81
N ASN A 209 0.78 -6.21 -10.98
CA ASN A 209 1.01 -6.83 -9.69
C ASN A 209 0.01 -6.26 -8.69
N ASN A 210 -0.99 -7.06 -8.30
CA ASN A 210 -2.05 -6.61 -7.40
C ASN A 210 -2.33 -7.59 -6.26
N ALA A 211 -2.04 -8.89 -6.41
CA ALA A 211 -2.19 -9.86 -5.33
C ALA A 211 -1.51 -9.39 -4.04
N ALA A 212 -2.19 -9.51 -2.90
CA ALA A 212 -1.67 -9.05 -1.62
C ALA A 212 -2.21 -9.90 -0.48
N PHE A 213 -1.39 -10.02 0.57
CA PHE A 213 -1.78 -10.48 1.88
C PHE A 213 -1.75 -9.30 2.85
N GLN A 214 -2.74 -9.23 3.73
CA GLN A 214 -2.86 -8.26 4.81
C GLN A 214 -3.45 -8.95 6.04
N LEU A 215 -2.86 -8.70 7.19
CA LEU A 215 -3.43 -9.06 8.47
C LEU A 215 -2.96 -8.01 9.48
N HIS A 216 -3.89 -7.43 10.25
CA HIS A 216 -3.53 -6.42 11.24
C HIS A 216 -2.83 -7.04 12.45
N CYS A 217 -1.96 -6.25 13.07
CA CYS A 217 -1.26 -6.58 14.30
C CYS A 217 -1.17 -5.31 15.15
N GLU A 218 -1.79 -5.31 16.33
CA GLU A 218 -1.89 -4.13 17.19
C GLU A 218 -0.54 -3.68 17.75
N ARG A 219 0.37 -4.63 18.01
CA ARG A 219 1.66 -4.39 18.67
C ARG A 219 2.76 -5.16 17.95
N LEU A 220 3.90 -4.54 17.76
CA LEU A 220 5.03 -5.15 17.06
C LEU A 220 5.52 -6.44 17.76
N GLU A 221 5.48 -6.47 19.08
CA GLU A 221 5.90 -7.63 19.85
C GLU A 221 4.97 -8.85 19.72
N ASP A 222 3.76 -8.65 19.19
CA ASP A 222 2.79 -9.71 18.94
C ASP A 222 2.83 -10.20 17.48
N LEU A 223 3.67 -9.57 16.62
CA LEU A 223 3.84 -9.98 15.23
C LEU A 223 4.62 -11.28 15.14
N GLU A 224 3.93 -12.37 14.83
CA GLU A 224 4.54 -13.69 14.66
C GLU A 224 5.40 -13.77 13.39
N ASP A 225 6.50 -14.55 13.44
CA ASP A 225 7.39 -14.75 12.29
C ASP A 225 6.66 -15.32 11.07
N ALA A 226 5.70 -16.23 11.28
CA ALA A 226 4.90 -16.80 10.20
C ALA A 226 4.04 -15.74 9.50
N HIS A 227 3.39 -14.84 10.26
CA HIS A 227 2.64 -13.71 9.74
C HIS A 227 3.55 -12.78 8.93
N LEU A 228 4.69 -12.36 9.51
CA LEU A 228 5.66 -11.51 8.82
C LEU A 228 6.14 -12.14 7.50
N GLN A 229 6.48 -13.43 7.51
CA GLN A 229 6.94 -14.13 6.30
C GLN A 229 5.85 -14.21 5.23
N GLU A 230 4.59 -14.46 5.61
CA GLU A 230 3.45 -14.48 4.69
C GLU A 230 3.30 -13.13 3.98
N THR A 231 3.34 -12.03 4.75
CA THR A 231 3.26 -10.67 4.22
C THR A 231 4.41 -10.33 3.28
N LEU A 232 5.66 -10.62 3.70
CA LEU A 232 6.86 -10.34 2.89
C LEU A 232 6.89 -11.16 1.60
N GLN A 233 6.61 -12.46 1.68
CA GLN A 233 6.68 -13.37 0.54
C GLN A 233 5.59 -13.05 -0.50
N THR A 234 4.37 -12.75 -0.07
CA THR A 234 3.29 -12.41 -0.97
C THR A 234 3.48 -11.02 -1.59
N ASN A 235 3.65 -10.00 -0.75
CA ASN A 235 3.58 -8.61 -1.22
C ASN A 235 4.86 -8.12 -1.90
N ILE A 236 6.03 -8.65 -1.51
CA ILE A 236 7.33 -8.27 -2.12
C ILE A 236 7.84 -9.41 -3.01
N GLY A 237 7.92 -10.62 -2.46
CA GLY A 237 8.42 -11.79 -3.18
C GLY A 237 7.65 -12.03 -4.46
N GLY A 238 6.31 -12.09 -4.36
CA GLY A 238 5.40 -12.30 -5.50
C GLY A 238 5.56 -11.25 -6.59
N TYR A 239 5.64 -9.97 -6.25
CA TYR A 239 5.82 -8.88 -7.22
C TYR A 239 7.15 -8.99 -7.98
N ILE A 240 8.24 -9.29 -7.26
CA ILE A 240 9.56 -9.48 -7.87
C ILE A 240 9.56 -10.73 -8.77
N GLN A 241 8.97 -11.85 -8.31
CA GLN A 241 8.92 -13.09 -9.08
C GLN A 241 8.11 -12.91 -10.37
N MET A 242 6.94 -12.30 -10.29
CA MET A 242 6.13 -12.01 -11.47
C MET A 242 6.83 -11.05 -12.45
N ALA A 243 7.42 -9.95 -11.95
CA ALA A 243 8.19 -9.04 -12.79
C ALA A 243 9.33 -9.78 -13.51
N ARG A 244 10.12 -10.59 -12.80
CA ARG A 244 11.19 -11.41 -13.41
C ARG A 244 10.67 -12.37 -14.47
N ALA A 245 9.54 -13.02 -14.21
CA ALA A 245 8.96 -14.00 -15.13
C ALA A 245 8.48 -13.36 -16.43
N VAL A 246 7.89 -12.15 -16.38
CA VAL A 246 7.38 -11.48 -17.59
C VAL A 246 8.46 -10.78 -18.42
N LEU A 247 9.57 -10.35 -17.81
CA LEU A 247 10.61 -9.55 -18.48
C LEU A 247 11.12 -10.12 -19.82
N PRO A 248 11.29 -11.45 -20.00
CA PRO A 248 11.67 -12.03 -21.30
C PRO A 248 10.61 -11.90 -22.39
N HIS A 249 9.36 -11.61 -22.02
CA HIS A 249 8.20 -11.53 -22.90
C HIS A 249 7.74 -10.09 -23.17
N LEU A 250 8.29 -9.10 -22.43
CA LEU A 250 7.95 -7.69 -22.58
C LEU A 250 8.84 -7.00 -23.63
N GLY A 251 8.21 -6.33 -24.57
CA GLY A 251 8.84 -5.49 -25.59
C GLY A 251 8.77 -3.99 -25.27
N GLU A 252 9.22 -3.18 -26.22
CA GLU A 252 9.06 -1.72 -26.19
C GLU A 252 7.56 -1.33 -26.12
N GLY A 253 7.21 -0.33 -25.35
CA GLY A 253 5.85 0.11 -25.10
C GLY A 253 5.13 -0.64 -23.97
N ALA A 254 5.71 -1.73 -23.45
CA ALA A 254 5.14 -2.49 -22.36
C ALA A 254 5.06 -1.70 -21.04
N SER A 255 4.16 -2.12 -20.14
CA SER A 255 3.92 -1.47 -18.86
C SER A 255 3.84 -2.47 -17.71
N ILE A 256 4.53 -2.18 -16.61
CA ILE A 256 4.36 -2.85 -15.31
C ILE A 256 3.69 -1.87 -14.36
N ILE A 257 2.59 -2.29 -13.73
CA ILE A 257 1.87 -1.48 -12.75
C ILE A 257 1.82 -2.25 -11.44
N ASN A 258 2.35 -1.66 -10.38
CA ASN A 258 2.33 -2.24 -9.05
C ASN A 258 1.21 -1.60 -8.22
N THR A 259 0.46 -2.40 -7.47
CA THR A 259 -0.50 -1.91 -6.48
C THR A 259 0.22 -1.66 -5.16
N GLY A 260 0.53 -0.40 -4.90
CA GLY A 260 1.05 0.08 -3.62
C GLY A 260 -0.04 0.21 -2.55
N SER A 261 0.08 1.23 -1.72
CA SER A 261 -0.93 1.66 -0.75
C SER A 261 -0.55 3.04 -0.19
N GLU A 262 -1.55 3.80 0.29
CA GLU A 262 -1.32 4.95 1.15
C GLU A 262 -0.49 4.62 2.38
N THR A 263 -0.67 3.39 2.93
CA THR A 263 0.11 2.93 4.09
C THR A 263 1.61 2.81 3.80
N GLY A 264 1.99 2.64 2.52
CA GLY A 264 3.38 2.72 2.08
C GLY A 264 3.93 4.16 2.02
N ILE A 265 3.05 5.18 2.07
CA ILE A 265 3.41 6.60 2.09
C ILE A 265 3.43 7.13 3.53
N PHE A 266 2.39 6.81 4.32
CA PHE A 266 2.15 7.40 5.65
C PHE A 266 2.41 6.42 6.80
N GLY A 267 2.49 5.11 6.54
CA GLY A 267 2.44 4.06 7.56
C GLY A 267 1.02 3.81 8.07
N SER A 268 0.86 2.74 8.86
CA SER A 268 -0.35 2.43 9.62
C SER A 268 0.04 1.70 10.90
N LYS A 269 -0.46 2.17 12.04
CA LYS A 269 -0.08 1.63 13.37
C LYS A 269 -0.43 0.14 13.55
N ALA A 270 -1.52 -0.32 12.94
CA ALA A 270 -1.99 -1.70 13.05
C ALA A 270 -1.62 -2.57 11.83
N LEU A 271 -0.87 -2.04 10.85
CA LEU A 271 -0.44 -2.73 9.63
C LEU A 271 1.05 -2.49 9.39
N ILE A 272 1.89 -2.77 10.39
CA ILE A 272 3.32 -2.38 10.38
C ILE A 272 4.08 -3.11 9.26
N ASP A 273 3.95 -4.43 9.18
CA ASP A 273 4.59 -5.27 8.18
C ASP A 273 4.01 -5.02 6.77
N TYR A 274 2.69 -4.91 6.66
CA TYR A 274 2.02 -4.56 5.41
C TYR A 274 2.50 -3.20 4.89
N SER A 275 2.52 -2.17 5.75
CA SER A 275 3.01 -0.83 5.39
C SER A 275 4.47 -0.86 4.92
N ALA A 276 5.31 -1.65 5.60
CA ALA A 276 6.71 -1.85 5.21
C ALA A 276 6.80 -2.47 3.80
N THR A 277 5.96 -3.49 3.50
CA THR A 277 5.94 -4.09 2.15
C THR A 277 5.46 -3.10 1.09
N LYS A 278 4.46 -2.27 1.40
CA LYS A 278 3.96 -1.27 0.44
C LYS A 278 4.96 -0.14 0.20
N GLY A 279 5.72 0.27 1.21
CA GLY A 279 6.88 1.16 1.05
C GLY A 279 7.99 0.53 0.19
N ALA A 280 8.26 -0.77 0.39
CA ALA A 280 9.22 -1.51 -0.44
C ALA A 280 8.77 -1.59 -1.92
N ILE A 281 7.47 -1.78 -2.18
CA ILE A 281 6.91 -1.75 -3.55
C ILE A 281 7.11 -0.38 -4.19
N HIS A 282 6.94 0.73 -3.46
CA HIS A 282 7.22 2.07 -3.98
C HIS A 282 8.68 2.24 -4.39
N ALA A 283 9.63 1.78 -3.56
CA ALA A 283 11.06 1.80 -3.90
C ALA A 283 11.38 0.87 -5.09
N PHE A 284 10.83 -0.35 -5.10
CA PHE A 284 10.96 -1.31 -6.19
C PHE A 284 10.48 -0.74 -7.52
N THR A 285 9.32 -0.08 -7.53
CA THR A 285 8.77 0.59 -8.71
C THR A 285 9.75 1.60 -9.31
N LYS A 286 10.30 2.49 -8.50
CA LYS A 286 11.26 3.51 -8.94
C LYS A 286 12.56 2.90 -9.48
N SER A 287 13.09 1.90 -8.78
CA SER A 287 14.32 1.22 -9.19
C SER A 287 14.14 0.46 -10.51
N LEU A 288 13.03 -0.29 -10.62
CA LEU A 288 12.73 -1.07 -11.81
C LEU A 288 12.41 -0.16 -13.01
N ALA A 289 11.74 0.97 -12.78
CA ALA A 289 11.48 1.99 -13.81
C ALA A 289 12.78 2.48 -14.45
N SER A 290 13.74 2.90 -13.62
CA SER A 290 15.06 3.35 -14.11
C SER A 290 15.80 2.25 -14.88
N GLN A 291 15.74 1.01 -14.39
CA GLN A 291 16.42 -0.13 -15.00
C GLN A 291 15.83 -0.50 -16.38
N LEU A 292 14.50 -0.41 -16.53
CA LEU A 292 13.80 -0.88 -17.73
C LEU A 292 13.53 0.20 -18.78
N LEU A 293 13.72 1.47 -18.41
CA LEU A 293 13.50 2.60 -19.32
C LEU A 293 14.32 2.51 -20.64
N PRO A 294 15.61 2.06 -20.61
CA PRO A 294 16.36 1.85 -21.86
C PRO A 294 15.78 0.76 -22.78
N ARG A 295 14.89 -0.10 -22.26
CA ARG A 295 14.14 -1.11 -23.04
C ARG A 295 12.79 -0.59 -23.53
N GLY A 296 12.45 0.68 -23.29
CA GLY A 296 11.13 1.23 -23.59
C GLY A 296 10.00 0.70 -22.73
N ILE A 297 10.29 0.11 -21.55
CA ILE A 297 9.29 -0.46 -20.62
C ILE A 297 9.07 0.53 -19.48
N ARG A 298 7.80 0.90 -19.26
CA ARG A 298 7.39 1.80 -18.16
C ARG A 298 7.02 0.99 -16.92
N VAL A 299 7.38 1.49 -15.76
CA VAL A 299 7.00 0.88 -14.48
C VAL A 299 6.44 1.95 -13.58
N ASN A 300 5.21 1.79 -13.12
CA ASN A 300 4.51 2.74 -12.27
C ASN A 300 3.78 2.03 -11.12
N CYS A 301 3.27 2.79 -10.18
CA CYS A 301 2.51 2.29 -9.05
C CYS A 301 1.24 3.10 -8.87
N VAL A 302 0.12 2.43 -8.60
CA VAL A 302 -1.07 3.04 -8.01
C VAL A 302 -1.00 2.80 -6.51
N ALA A 303 -1.21 3.84 -5.70
CA ALA A 303 -1.25 3.77 -4.24
C ALA A 303 -2.69 4.05 -3.76
N PRO A 304 -3.51 2.99 -3.57
CA PRO A 304 -4.87 3.13 -3.07
C PRO A 304 -4.92 3.62 -1.62
N GLY A 305 -5.97 4.38 -1.30
CA GLY A 305 -6.47 4.56 0.06
C GLY A 305 -7.40 3.42 0.48
N PRO A 306 -8.38 3.66 1.35
CA PRO A 306 -9.35 2.65 1.74
C PRO A 306 -10.27 2.31 0.57
N VAL A 307 -10.28 1.05 0.14
CA VAL A 307 -11.11 0.54 -0.97
C VAL A 307 -11.93 -0.63 -0.49
N TRP A 308 -13.23 -0.62 -0.78
CA TRP A 308 -14.11 -1.73 -0.44
C TRP A 308 -13.82 -2.96 -1.30
N THR A 309 -13.17 -3.95 -0.70
CA THR A 309 -12.76 -5.23 -1.32
C THR A 309 -12.82 -6.32 -0.27
N PRO A 310 -12.84 -7.62 -0.62
CA PRO A 310 -12.86 -8.71 0.35
C PRO A 310 -11.64 -8.75 1.29
N LEU A 311 -10.52 -8.13 0.90
CA LEU A 311 -9.30 -8.07 1.70
C LEU A 311 -9.53 -7.48 3.11
N ASN A 312 -10.41 -6.47 3.23
CA ASN A 312 -10.65 -5.76 4.48
C ASN A 312 -11.54 -6.54 5.46
N PRO A 313 -12.72 -7.07 5.06
CA PRO A 313 -13.48 -7.96 5.91
C PRO A 313 -12.77 -9.28 6.26
N ALA A 314 -11.84 -9.73 5.44
CA ALA A 314 -11.01 -10.90 5.75
C ALA A 314 -9.82 -10.58 6.69
N ASP A 315 -9.66 -9.33 7.11
CA ASP A 315 -8.61 -8.87 8.01
C ASP A 315 -9.16 -8.36 9.34
N LYS A 316 -10.25 -7.58 9.31
CA LYS A 316 -10.73 -6.78 10.43
C LYS A 316 -11.91 -7.42 11.15
N PRO A 317 -12.09 -7.13 12.47
CA PRO A 317 -13.35 -7.38 13.14
C PRO A 317 -14.54 -6.68 12.46
N ALA A 318 -15.72 -7.26 12.57
CA ALA A 318 -16.92 -6.77 11.88
C ALA A 318 -17.26 -5.30 12.21
N GLU A 319 -17.04 -4.89 13.47
CA GLU A 319 -17.29 -3.52 13.93
C GLU A 319 -16.38 -2.52 13.22
N ASP A 320 -15.11 -2.87 13.03
CA ASP A 320 -14.13 -2.03 12.34
C ASP A 320 -14.40 -1.96 10.84
N VAL A 321 -14.95 -3.04 10.26
CA VAL A 321 -15.38 -3.05 8.86
C VAL A 321 -16.54 -2.07 8.62
N ALA A 322 -17.49 -1.95 9.56
CA ALA A 322 -18.59 -0.98 9.48
C ALA A 322 -18.10 0.49 9.50
N GLU A 323 -16.94 0.75 10.10
CA GLU A 323 -16.32 2.08 10.16
C GLU A 323 -15.28 2.32 9.05
N PHE A 324 -15.01 1.30 8.21
CA PHE A 324 -13.95 1.34 7.22
C PHE A 324 -14.10 2.51 6.23
N GLY A 325 -13.01 3.25 6.07
CA GLY A 325 -12.92 4.40 5.15
C GLY A 325 -13.57 5.70 5.65
N LYS A 326 -14.22 5.71 6.82
CA LYS A 326 -14.83 6.94 7.37
C LYS A 326 -13.80 7.99 7.80
N ASP A 327 -12.57 7.56 8.09
CA ASP A 327 -11.47 8.45 8.46
C ASP A 327 -10.83 9.14 7.25
N SER A 328 -11.09 8.66 6.03
CA SER A 328 -10.61 9.32 4.81
C SER A 328 -11.21 10.73 4.68
N ASP A 329 -10.54 11.60 3.91
CA ASP A 329 -11.05 12.97 3.68
C ASP A 329 -12.43 12.96 3.01
N MET A 330 -12.72 11.95 2.16
CA MET A 330 -14.05 11.76 1.56
C MET A 330 -15.06 11.13 2.53
N GLY A 331 -14.65 10.62 3.69
CA GLY A 331 -15.52 10.04 4.72
C GLY A 331 -16.22 8.73 4.30
N ARG A 332 -15.66 8.02 3.33
CA ARG A 332 -16.11 6.72 2.82
C ARG A 332 -14.95 5.96 2.16
N PRO A 333 -15.03 4.64 2.05
CA PRO A 333 -14.11 3.93 1.17
C PRO A 333 -14.41 4.22 -0.31
N ALA A 334 -13.41 4.10 -1.16
CA ALA A 334 -13.59 4.02 -2.59
C ALA A 334 -14.20 2.66 -3.00
N GLN A 335 -14.78 2.61 -4.17
CA GLN A 335 -15.14 1.37 -4.85
C GLN A 335 -14.06 0.99 -5.88
N PRO A 336 -13.83 -0.28 -6.18
CA PRO A 336 -12.86 -0.73 -7.18
C PRO A 336 -12.97 0.01 -8.53
N GLU A 337 -14.18 0.34 -8.96
CA GLU A 337 -14.43 1.09 -10.21
C GLU A 337 -13.86 2.53 -10.18
N GLU A 338 -13.64 3.11 -9.00
CA GLU A 338 -13.04 4.45 -8.87
C GLU A 338 -11.50 4.40 -9.01
N LEU A 339 -10.91 3.21 -8.93
CA LEU A 339 -9.46 3.01 -9.05
C LEU A 339 -9.04 2.52 -10.44
N SER A 340 -9.84 1.63 -11.06
CA SER A 340 -9.49 0.97 -12.31
C SER A 340 -9.13 1.92 -13.46
N PRO A 341 -9.71 3.15 -13.60
CA PRO A 341 -9.28 4.11 -14.62
C PRO A 341 -7.82 4.57 -14.49
N ALA A 342 -7.28 4.63 -13.26
CA ALA A 342 -5.88 4.97 -13.05
C ALA A 342 -4.93 3.90 -13.61
N TYR A 343 -5.33 2.63 -13.54
CA TYR A 343 -4.57 1.54 -14.15
C TYR A 343 -4.63 1.59 -15.68
N VAL A 344 -5.80 1.87 -16.27
CA VAL A 344 -5.91 2.10 -17.73
C VAL A 344 -5.00 3.24 -18.16
N PHE A 345 -5.03 4.36 -17.45
CA PHE A 345 -4.17 5.52 -17.73
C PHE A 345 -2.69 5.16 -17.74
N LEU A 346 -2.21 4.45 -16.70
CA LEU A 346 -0.79 4.07 -16.59
C LEU A 346 -0.41 2.93 -17.54
N ALA A 347 -1.32 2.02 -17.88
CA ALA A 347 -1.09 0.95 -18.86
C ALA A 347 -0.91 1.51 -20.27
N SER A 348 -1.75 2.47 -20.64
CA SER A 348 -1.85 2.99 -22.01
C SER A 348 -0.58 3.72 -22.45
N PRO A 349 0.06 3.29 -23.56
CA PRO A 349 1.19 4.02 -24.12
C PRO A 349 0.78 5.38 -24.72
N VAL A 350 -0.49 5.54 -25.09
CA VAL A 350 -1.04 6.81 -25.60
C VAL A 350 -1.20 7.84 -24.48
N CYS A 351 -1.61 7.38 -23.28
CA CYS A 351 -1.90 8.28 -22.16
C CYS A 351 -0.66 8.59 -21.30
N ALA A 352 0.26 7.63 -21.15
CA ALA A 352 1.32 7.66 -20.15
C ALA A 352 2.72 7.40 -20.73
N SER A 353 2.97 7.72 -22.00
CA SER A 353 4.25 7.47 -22.67
C SER A 353 5.46 8.12 -21.99
N TYR A 354 5.26 9.25 -21.30
CA TYR A 354 6.31 10.00 -20.61
C TYR A 354 6.22 9.86 -19.07
N ILE A 355 5.51 8.81 -18.57
CA ILE A 355 5.31 8.56 -17.14
C ILE A 355 5.93 7.21 -16.78
N SER A 356 7.04 7.23 -16.03
CA SER A 356 7.69 6.04 -15.47
C SER A 356 8.28 6.37 -14.11
N GLY A 357 8.10 5.47 -13.13
CA GLY A 357 8.56 5.64 -11.75
C GLY A 357 7.60 6.43 -10.84
N VAL A 358 6.38 6.77 -11.32
CA VAL A 358 5.40 7.49 -10.48
C VAL A 358 4.77 6.54 -9.46
N ILE A 359 4.53 7.09 -8.27
CA ILE A 359 3.60 6.53 -7.28
C ILE A 359 2.37 7.43 -7.34
N LEU A 360 1.28 6.93 -7.94
CA LEU A 360 0.04 7.68 -8.15
C LEU A 360 -0.93 7.41 -6.98
N PRO A 361 -1.13 8.37 -6.07
CA PRO A 361 -2.10 8.22 -4.99
C PRO A 361 -3.53 8.30 -5.53
N VAL A 362 -4.38 7.33 -5.12
CA VAL A 362 -5.83 7.33 -5.35
C VAL A 362 -6.50 7.04 -4.01
N MET A 363 -6.58 8.06 -3.14
CA MET A 363 -6.77 7.90 -1.70
C MET A 363 -8.03 8.60 -1.15
N GLY A 364 -8.78 9.32 -1.98
CA GLY A 364 -9.95 10.08 -1.51
C GLY A 364 -9.61 11.36 -0.73
N GLY A 365 -8.36 11.84 -0.87
CA GLY A 365 -7.85 13.05 -0.23
C GLY A 365 -6.33 13.00 -0.06
N PRO A 366 -5.70 14.08 0.43
CA PRO A 366 -4.25 14.14 0.57
C PRO A 366 -3.67 13.23 1.67
N ARG A 367 -4.51 12.66 2.54
CA ARG A 367 -4.11 11.77 3.63
C ARG A 367 -4.83 10.42 3.65
N GLY A 368 -5.66 10.14 2.63
CA GLY A 368 -6.39 8.89 2.52
C GLY A 368 -7.54 8.73 3.49
#